data_d8e2b29fb7c7e4d0cf3c31a91e4ebbd8
#
_entry.id   d8e2b29fb7c7e4d0cf3c31a91e4ebbd8
#
_cell.length_a   1.000
_cell.length_b   1.000
_cell.length_c   1.000
_cell.angle_alpha   90.00
_cell.angle_beta   90.00
_cell.angle_gamma   90.00
#
_symmetry.space_group_name_H-M   'P 1'
#
loop_
_entity.id
_entity.type
_entity.pdbx_description
1 polymer ?
#
loop_
_entity_poly.entity_id
_entity_poly.type
_entity_poly.pdbx_seq_one_letter_code
_entity_poly.pdbx_strand_id
1 'polypeptide(L)'
;MTAPTTDAAPAAGAPLLQVDAIDVFYGDVQVLYGLSFEVREGEIVTLLGSNGAGKTTTLRAISGLRPPRSGDVRFRGRSLRDVPASRRVELGIALVPEGRELWPQLSVRENLELGAYGARARAGAARNLERVLALFPRLAERRRQLAGSLSGGEQQMCASGRALMSEPTLLMLDEPSLGLAPVVVEQVMSVVAELHRGGTTVLLVEQNLRQALAIADRGTVIETGRVRLEGPSAALSANPEIRAAYLGL
;
A
#
# COMPACT_ATOMS: atom_id res chain seq x y z
N MET A 1 12.22 -0.16 -35.92
CA MET A 1 10.74 -0.06 -35.92
C MET A 1 10.24 -1.20 -35.06
N THR A 2 10.05 -0.97 -33.77
CA THR A 2 9.46 -1.93 -32.81
C THR A 2 7.98 -1.60 -32.71
N ALA A 3 7.14 -2.58 -33.03
CA ALA A 3 5.69 -2.48 -32.98
C ALA A 3 5.21 -2.16 -31.56
N PRO A 4 4.13 -1.36 -31.37
CA PRO A 4 3.53 -1.16 -30.07
C PRO A 4 2.87 -2.46 -29.62
N THR A 5 3.31 -3.00 -28.50
CA THR A 5 2.63 -4.12 -27.81
C THR A 5 1.25 -3.65 -27.41
N THR A 6 0.24 -4.23 -28.00
CA THR A 6 -1.17 -4.06 -27.70
C THR A 6 -1.41 -4.40 -26.23
N ASP A 7 -1.82 -3.41 -25.45
CA ASP A 7 -2.27 -3.56 -24.07
C ASP A 7 -3.63 -4.29 -24.10
N ALA A 8 -3.58 -5.62 -24.03
CA ALA A 8 -4.81 -6.42 -23.94
C ALA A 8 -5.44 -6.15 -22.57
N ALA A 9 -6.68 -5.69 -22.57
CA ALA A 9 -7.47 -5.56 -21.35
C ALA A 9 -7.48 -6.89 -20.59
N PRO A 10 -7.27 -6.90 -19.26
CA PRO A 10 -7.26 -8.13 -18.47
C PRO A 10 -8.62 -8.84 -18.59
N ALA A 11 -8.59 -10.16 -18.74
CA ALA A 11 -9.79 -10.99 -18.72
C ALA A 11 -10.60 -10.73 -17.45
N ALA A 12 -11.91 -10.64 -17.55
CA ALA A 12 -12.79 -10.45 -16.39
C ALA A 12 -12.50 -11.52 -15.33
N GLY A 13 -12.04 -11.11 -14.14
CA GLY A 13 -11.65 -12.00 -13.05
C GLY A 13 -10.13 -12.19 -12.83
N ALA A 14 -9.27 -11.63 -13.71
CA ALA A 14 -7.83 -11.67 -13.49
C ALA A 14 -7.41 -10.75 -12.33
N PRO A 15 -6.42 -11.16 -11.47
CA PRO A 15 -5.93 -10.33 -10.38
C PRO A 15 -5.25 -9.06 -10.91
N LEU A 16 -5.46 -7.93 -10.20
CA LEU A 16 -4.74 -6.68 -10.47
C LEU A 16 -3.25 -6.82 -10.15
N LEU A 17 -2.96 -7.42 -8.99
CA LEU A 17 -1.61 -7.75 -8.53
C LEU A 17 -1.54 -9.25 -8.28
N GLN A 18 -0.49 -9.89 -8.79
CA GLN A 18 -0.16 -11.29 -8.51
C GLN A 18 1.29 -11.35 -8.03
N VAL A 19 1.49 -11.92 -6.87
CA VAL A 19 2.80 -12.26 -6.31
C VAL A 19 2.93 -13.78 -6.41
N ASP A 20 3.92 -14.26 -7.14
CA ASP A 20 4.07 -15.67 -7.48
C ASP A 20 5.42 -16.21 -7.02
N ALA A 21 5.39 -17.02 -5.96
CA ALA A 21 6.51 -17.75 -5.38
C ALA A 21 7.80 -16.93 -5.23
N ILE A 22 7.69 -15.68 -4.71
CA ILE A 22 8.85 -14.81 -4.59
C ILE A 22 9.77 -15.19 -3.42
N ASP A 23 11.08 -15.22 -3.71
CA ASP A 23 12.14 -15.27 -2.70
C ASP A 23 12.85 -13.94 -2.64
N VAL A 24 12.94 -13.34 -1.45
CA VAL A 24 13.59 -12.03 -1.26
C VAL A 24 14.68 -12.13 -0.21
N PHE A 25 15.81 -11.46 -0.49
CA PHE A 25 17.00 -11.51 0.34
C PHE A 25 17.53 -10.11 0.67
N TYR A 26 18.17 -9.98 1.83
CA TYR A 26 19.03 -8.87 2.23
C TYR A 26 20.46 -9.41 2.39
N GLY A 27 21.33 -9.18 1.38
CA GLY A 27 22.60 -9.89 1.28
C GLY A 27 22.35 -11.39 1.12
N ASP A 28 22.87 -12.18 2.06
CA ASP A 28 22.68 -13.65 2.10
C ASP A 28 21.50 -14.09 2.99
N VAL A 29 20.87 -13.16 3.70
CA VAL A 29 19.75 -13.49 4.59
C VAL A 29 18.45 -13.50 3.79
N GLN A 30 17.82 -14.66 3.68
CA GLN A 30 16.50 -14.80 3.07
C GLN A 30 15.42 -14.36 4.06
N VAL A 31 14.46 -13.55 3.57
CA VAL A 31 13.35 -13.01 4.35
C VAL A 31 12.00 -13.51 3.85
N LEU A 32 11.83 -13.67 2.51
CA LEU A 32 10.63 -14.26 1.95
C LEU A 32 10.98 -15.59 1.28
N TYR A 33 10.11 -16.58 1.45
CA TYR A 33 10.33 -17.97 1.03
C TYR A 33 9.16 -18.46 0.19
N GLY A 34 9.22 -18.28 -1.12
CA GLY A 34 8.18 -18.72 -2.05
C GLY A 34 6.83 -18.07 -1.77
N LEU A 35 6.81 -16.79 -1.36
CA LEU A 35 5.58 -16.10 -0.98
C LEU A 35 4.68 -15.90 -2.20
N SER A 36 3.40 -16.28 -2.08
CA SER A 36 2.40 -16.13 -3.14
C SER A 36 1.08 -15.63 -2.58
N PHE A 37 0.48 -14.63 -3.24
CA PHE A 37 -0.88 -14.13 -2.99
C PHE A 37 -1.35 -13.26 -4.16
N GLU A 38 -2.63 -12.90 -4.16
CA GLU A 38 -3.25 -12.08 -5.20
C GLU A 38 -4.08 -10.95 -4.60
N VAL A 39 -4.18 -9.83 -5.35
CA VAL A 39 -5.09 -8.72 -5.07
C VAL A 39 -5.91 -8.45 -6.31
N ARG A 40 -7.24 -8.47 -6.19
CA ARG A 40 -8.16 -8.15 -7.28
C ARG A 40 -8.43 -6.65 -7.34
N GLU A 41 -8.87 -6.17 -8.50
CA GLU A 41 -9.21 -4.76 -8.65
C GLU A 41 -10.42 -4.41 -7.76
N GLY A 42 -10.32 -3.29 -7.04
CA GLY A 42 -11.36 -2.83 -6.14
C GLY A 42 -11.43 -3.58 -4.80
N GLU A 43 -10.45 -4.42 -4.43
CA GLU A 43 -10.38 -5.04 -3.10
C GLU A 43 -9.52 -4.23 -2.12
N ILE A 44 -9.82 -4.34 -0.82
CA ILE A 44 -8.85 -4.15 0.26
C ILE A 44 -8.34 -5.52 0.67
N VAL A 45 -7.06 -5.80 0.42
CA VAL A 45 -6.38 -6.98 0.95
C VAL A 45 -5.43 -6.54 2.06
N THR A 46 -5.45 -7.24 3.20
CA THR A 46 -4.52 -6.95 4.28
C THR A 46 -3.47 -8.05 4.44
N LEU A 47 -2.19 -7.65 4.55
CA LEU A 47 -1.10 -8.54 4.96
C LEU A 47 -0.89 -8.42 6.46
N LEU A 48 -1.08 -9.50 7.16
CA LEU A 48 -1.07 -9.61 8.61
C LEU A 48 0.12 -10.45 9.08
N GLY A 49 0.65 -10.16 10.26
CA GLY A 49 1.75 -10.92 10.84
C GLY A 49 2.53 -10.12 11.87
N SER A 50 3.33 -10.82 12.68
CA SER A 50 4.22 -10.20 13.67
C SER A 50 5.31 -9.35 13.02
N ASN A 51 6.02 -8.56 13.83
CA ASN A 51 7.20 -7.84 13.38
C ASN A 51 8.27 -8.84 12.90
N GLY A 52 8.90 -8.53 11.76
CA GLY A 52 9.85 -9.42 11.12
C GLY A 52 9.23 -10.55 10.27
N ALA A 53 7.90 -10.67 10.19
CA ALA A 53 7.25 -11.70 9.36
C ALA A 53 7.50 -11.56 7.85
N GLY A 54 7.95 -10.39 7.37
CA GLY A 54 8.24 -10.14 5.95
C GLY A 54 7.27 -9.16 5.27
N LYS A 55 6.33 -8.56 6.00
CA LYS A 55 5.29 -7.66 5.47
C LYS A 55 5.86 -6.48 4.67
N THR A 56 6.69 -5.64 5.29
CA THR A 56 7.38 -4.51 4.64
C THR A 56 8.25 -4.97 3.48
N THR A 57 8.93 -6.13 3.62
CA THR A 57 9.74 -6.71 2.55
C THR A 57 8.88 -7.07 1.34
N THR A 58 7.67 -7.57 1.54
CA THR A 58 6.71 -7.84 0.47
C THR A 58 6.33 -6.57 -0.27
N LEU A 59 6.00 -5.48 0.44
CA LEU A 59 5.70 -4.19 -0.20
C LEU A 59 6.91 -3.63 -0.97
N ARG A 60 8.13 -3.78 -0.42
CA ARG A 60 9.36 -3.38 -1.10
C ARG A 60 9.63 -4.21 -2.37
N ALA A 61 9.27 -5.49 -2.38
CA ALA A 61 9.36 -6.33 -3.57
C ALA A 61 8.37 -5.85 -4.64
N ILE A 62 7.12 -5.59 -4.28
CA ILE A 62 6.09 -5.11 -5.19
C ILE A 62 6.42 -3.71 -5.73
N SER A 63 6.94 -2.80 -4.90
CA SER A 63 7.32 -1.44 -5.32
C SER A 63 8.63 -1.40 -6.12
N GLY A 64 9.41 -2.49 -6.16
CA GLY A 64 10.70 -2.57 -6.85
C GLY A 64 11.89 -2.02 -6.07
N LEU A 65 11.69 -1.63 -4.81
CA LEU A 65 12.76 -1.19 -3.91
C LEU A 65 13.68 -2.35 -3.47
N ARG A 66 13.13 -3.57 -3.47
CA ARG A 66 13.86 -4.80 -3.20
C ARG A 66 13.37 -5.91 -4.14
N PRO A 67 13.93 -6.03 -5.35
CA PRO A 67 13.47 -7.02 -6.32
C PRO A 67 13.67 -8.45 -5.79
N PRO A 68 12.75 -9.38 -6.08
CA PRO A 68 12.88 -10.77 -5.70
C PRO A 68 14.04 -11.43 -6.47
N ARG A 69 14.72 -12.40 -5.84
CA ARG A 69 15.77 -13.21 -6.47
C ARG A 69 15.17 -14.29 -7.37
N SER A 70 14.02 -14.84 -6.98
CA SER A 70 13.22 -15.80 -7.75
C SER A 70 11.74 -15.52 -7.62
N GLY A 71 10.92 -16.17 -8.42
CA GLY A 71 9.49 -15.88 -8.52
C GLY A 71 9.21 -14.66 -9.38
N ASP A 72 7.97 -14.19 -9.39
CA ASP A 72 7.55 -13.03 -10.20
C ASP A 72 6.52 -12.17 -9.47
N VAL A 73 6.52 -10.88 -9.77
CA VAL A 73 5.45 -9.94 -9.39
C VAL A 73 4.82 -9.44 -10.67
N ARG A 74 3.52 -9.62 -10.82
CA ARG A 74 2.77 -9.17 -11.99
C ARG A 74 1.73 -8.12 -11.61
N PHE A 75 1.62 -7.10 -12.41
CA PHE A 75 0.60 -6.07 -12.28
C PHE A 75 -0.18 -5.97 -13.59
N ARG A 76 -1.51 -6.17 -13.53
CA ARG A 76 -2.38 -6.29 -14.70
C ARG A 76 -1.87 -7.35 -15.70
N GLY A 77 -1.43 -8.50 -15.17
CA GLY A 77 -0.87 -9.61 -15.96
C GLY A 77 0.56 -9.39 -16.49
N ARG A 78 1.12 -8.19 -16.41
CA ARG A 78 2.47 -7.86 -16.86
C ARG A 78 3.49 -8.09 -15.75
N SER A 79 4.57 -8.84 -16.04
CA SER A 79 5.69 -8.98 -15.10
C SER A 79 6.36 -7.63 -14.81
N LEU A 80 6.68 -7.41 -13.53
CA LEU A 80 7.41 -6.23 -13.06
C LEU A 80 8.91 -6.49 -12.88
N ARG A 81 9.42 -7.65 -13.28
CA ARG A 81 10.83 -8.06 -13.06
C ARG A 81 11.82 -7.01 -13.54
N ASP A 82 11.63 -6.51 -14.77
CA ASP A 82 12.52 -5.55 -15.41
C ASP A 82 12.01 -4.10 -15.33
N VAL A 83 10.99 -3.86 -14.49
CA VAL A 83 10.40 -2.53 -14.31
C VAL A 83 11.01 -1.87 -13.06
N PRO A 84 11.81 -0.79 -13.21
CA PRO A 84 12.42 -0.12 -12.08
C PRO A 84 11.34 0.56 -11.20
N ALA A 85 11.65 0.76 -9.90
CA ALA A 85 10.71 1.31 -8.92
C ALA A 85 10.07 2.63 -9.37
N SER A 86 10.85 3.54 -9.96
CA SER A 86 10.35 4.83 -10.46
C SER A 86 9.26 4.68 -11.54
N ARG A 87 9.33 3.64 -12.37
CA ARG A 87 8.34 3.37 -13.41
C ARG A 87 7.09 2.67 -12.88
N ARG A 88 7.19 1.95 -11.75
CA ARG A 88 6.02 1.29 -11.14
C ARG A 88 4.98 2.29 -10.65
N VAL A 89 5.41 3.48 -10.21
CA VAL A 89 4.49 4.59 -9.87
C VAL A 89 3.71 5.06 -11.11
N GLU A 90 4.37 5.15 -12.28
CA GLU A 90 3.70 5.50 -13.55
C GLU A 90 2.69 4.44 -14.00
N LEU A 91 2.89 3.17 -13.62
CA LEU A 91 1.92 2.10 -13.85
C LEU A 91 0.72 2.17 -12.89
N GLY A 92 0.78 3.01 -11.86
CA GLY A 92 -0.29 3.20 -10.89
C GLY A 92 -0.10 2.43 -9.58
N ILE A 93 1.14 2.05 -9.22
CA ILE A 93 1.46 1.43 -7.93
C ILE A 93 2.09 2.50 -7.03
N ALA A 94 1.45 2.85 -5.92
CA ALA A 94 2.00 3.79 -4.94
C ALA A 94 2.20 3.12 -3.58
N LEU A 95 3.28 3.49 -2.88
CA LEU A 95 3.62 3.02 -1.54
C LEU A 95 3.68 4.19 -0.57
N VAL A 96 2.98 4.05 0.55
CA VAL A 96 3.17 4.87 1.76
C VAL A 96 3.98 4.02 2.73
N PRO A 97 5.27 4.35 2.94
CA PRO A 97 6.14 3.58 3.83
C PRO A 97 5.83 3.86 5.31
N GLU A 98 6.21 2.93 6.20
CA GLU A 98 6.07 3.03 7.67
C GLU A 98 6.65 4.36 8.22
N GLY A 99 7.83 4.77 7.73
CA GLY A 99 8.51 6.00 8.16
C GLY A 99 7.92 7.29 7.59
N ARG A 100 6.78 7.25 6.85
CA ARG A 100 6.14 8.39 6.18
C ARG A 100 7.01 9.08 5.11
N GLU A 101 8.31 9.19 5.35
CA GLU A 101 9.34 9.75 4.46
C GLU A 101 8.93 11.09 3.84
N LEU A 102 8.44 12.02 4.68
CA LEU A 102 8.16 13.39 4.28
C LEU A 102 9.46 14.21 4.20
N TRP A 103 9.45 15.25 3.36
CA TRP A 103 10.48 16.27 3.37
C TRP A 103 10.11 17.31 4.44
N PRO A 104 10.77 17.30 5.62
CA PRO A 104 10.34 18.10 6.76
C PRO A 104 10.50 19.61 6.56
N GLN A 105 11.41 20.03 5.65
CA GLN A 105 11.67 21.43 5.30
C GLN A 105 10.70 21.97 4.24
N LEU A 106 9.94 21.11 3.58
CA LEU A 106 8.91 21.51 2.63
C LEU A 106 7.56 21.65 3.33
N SER A 107 6.72 22.56 2.81
CA SER A 107 5.35 22.68 3.27
C SER A 107 4.51 21.45 2.97
N VAL A 108 3.35 21.33 3.60
CA VAL A 108 2.34 20.30 3.29
C VAL A 108 2.03 20.29 1.80
N ARG A 109 1.75 21.47 1.21
CA ARG A 109 1.43 21.60 -0.20
C ARG A 109 2.56 21.07 -1.09
N GLU A 110 3.80 21.48 -0.85
CA GLU A 110 4.97 21.05 -1.62
C GLU A 110 5.18 19.53 -1.49
N ASN A 111 5.03 18.95 -0.28
CA ASN A 111 5.08 17.51 -0.10
C ASN A 111 4.01 16.78 -0.92
N LEU A 112 2.78 17.30 -0.98
CA LEU A 112 1.72 16.73 -1.79
C LEU A 112 2.06 16.82 -3.28
N GLU A 113 2.48 17.99 -3.77
CA GLU A 113 2.81 18.25 -5.18
C GLU A 113 3.92 17.31 -5.69
N LEU A 114 4.89 16.92 -4.84
CA LEU A 114 5.90 15.91 -5.17
C LEU A 114 5.30 14.55 -5.58
N GLY A 115 4.12 14.20 -5.06
CA GLY A 115 3.42 12.96 -5.45
C GLY A 115 2.95 12.94 -6.90
N ALA A 116 2.80 14.11 -7.53
CA ALA A 116 2.39 14.25 -8.92
C ALA A 116 3.57 14.40 -9.91
N TYR A 117 4.79 13.94 -9.57
CA TYR A 117 5.97 14.11 -10.42
C TYR A 117 5.89 13.34 -11.74
N GLY A 118 5.19 12.20 -11.78
CA GLY A 118 5.01 11.38 -12.98
C GLY A 118 4.18 12.08 -14.06
N ALA A 119 4.47 11.79 -15.33
CA ALA A 119 3.81 12.43 -16.46
C ALA A 119 2.29 12.26 -16.43
N ARG A 120 1.81 11.08 -16.04
CA ARG A 120 0.37 10.76 -15.90
C ARG A 120 -0.32 11.67 -14.87
N ALA A 121 0.26 11.80 -13.69
CA ALA A 121 -0.33 12.54 -12.57
C ALA A 121 -0.19 14.06 -12.75
N ARG A 122 0.87 14.52 -13.42
CA ARG A 122 1.17 15.95 -13.61
C ARG A 122 0.07 16.69 -14.33
N ALA A 123 -0.56 16.07 -15.34
CA ALA A 123 -1.65 16.67 -16.09
C ALA A 123 -2.90 16.96 -15.23
N GLY A 124 -3.12 16.16 -14.16
CA GLY A 124 -4.24 16.30 -13.22
C GLY A 124 -3.85 16.90 -11.86
N ALA A 125 -2.60 17.37 -11.67
CA ALA A 125 -2.06 17.70 -10.36
C ALA A 125 -2.91 18.69 -9.55
N ALA A 126 -3.43 19.75 -10.17
CA ALA A 126 -4.29 20.72 -9.50
C ALA A 126 -5.60 20.10 -8.99
N ARG A 127 -6.28 19.31 -9.84
CA ARG A 127 -7.50 18.59 -9.47
C ARG A 127 -7.23 17.58 -8.35
N ASN A 128 -6.11 16.86 -8.44
CA ASN A 128 -5.74 15.86 -7.46
C ASN A 128 -5.42 16.50 -6.10
N LEU A 129 -4.76 17.66 -6.12
CA LEU A 129 -4.49 18.43 -4.90
C LEU A 129 -5.79 18.82 -4.19
N GLU A 130 -6.77 19.36 -4.92
CA GLU A 130 -8.08 19.71 -4.34
C GLU A 130 -8.80 18.47 -3.78
N ARG A 131 -8.77 17.35 -4.51
CA ARG A 131 -9.35 16.08 -4.02
C ARG A 131 -8.66 15.60 -2.74
N VAL A 132 -7.33 15.63 -2.69
CA VAL A 132 -6.56 15.22 -1.50
C VAL A 132 -6.85 16.14 -0.32
N LEU A 133 -6.93 17.46 -0.54
CA LEU A 133 -7.24 18.41 0.53
C LEU A 133 -8.69 18.28 1.01
N ALA A 134 -9.62 17.85 0.17
CA ALA A 134 -10.98 17.52 0.58
C ALA A 134 -11.05 16.25 1.44
N LEU A 135 -10.25 15.21 1.11
CA LEU A 135 -10.10 13.99 1.92
C LEU A 135 -9.44 14.25 3.28
N PHE A 136 -8.54 15.24 3.36
CA PHE A 136 -7.78 15.58 4.55
C PHE A 136 -7.95 17.07 4.91
N PRO A 137 -9.10 17.49 5.49
CA PRO A 137 -9.37 18.92 5.79
C PRO A 137 -8.29 19.57 6.68
N ARG A 138 -7.69 18.80 7.61
CA ARG A 138 -6.59 19.28 8.44
C ARG A 138 -5.36 19.69 7.63
N LEU A 139 -5.08 19.01 6.52
CA LEU A 139 -3.99 19.40 5.62
C LEU A 139 -4.33 20.67 4.84
N ALA A 140 -5.61 20.86 4.48
CA ALA A 140 -6.07 22.07 3.80
C ALA A 140 -5.86 23.32 4.68
N GLU A 141 -6.18 23.22 5.99
CA GLU A 141 -5.94 24.29 6.97
C GLU A 141 -4.45 24.62 7.12
N ARG A 142 -3.57 23.63 6.98
CA ARG A 142 -2.13 23.68 7.24
C ARG A 142 -1.26 23.66 5.99
N ARG A 143 -1.84 23.89 4.81
CA ARG A 143 -1.15 23.71 3.51
C ARG A 143 0.18 24.44 3.36
N ARG A 144 0.39 25.55 4.09
CA ARG A 144 1.62 26.35 4.10
C ARG A 144 2.57 25.99 5.24
N GLN A 145 2.14 25.15 6.18
CA GLN A 145 2.93 24.74 7.34
C GLN A 145 4.02 23.74 6.90
N LEU A 146 5.21 23.80 7.50
CA LEU A 146 6.29 22.84 7.23
C LEU A 146 5.88 21.44 7.73
N ALA A 147 6.11 20.44 6.90
CA ALA A 147 5.73 19.06 7.23
C ALA A 147 6.41 18.51 8.50
N GLY A 148 7.62 18.98 8.79
CA GLY A 148 8.35 18.59 10.00
C GLY A 148 7.70 19.08 11.31
N SER A 149 6.81 20.09 11.27
CA SER A 149 6.12 20.63 12.44
C SER A 149 4.71 20.07 12.65
N LEU A 150 4.28 19.13 11.79
CA LEU A 150 3.00 18.45 11.91
C LEU A 150 3.03 17.41 13.03
N SER A 151 1.86 17.11 13.63
CA SER A 151 1.68 15.96 14.49
C SER A 151 1.89 14.66 13.71
N GLY A 152 2.17 13.55 14.42
CA GLY A 152 2.36 12.25 13.76
C GLY A 152 1.19 11.82 12.86
N GLY A 153 -0.05 12.09 13.28
CA GLY A 153 -1.24 11.81 12.47
C GLY A 153 -1.35 12.69 11.23
N GLU A 154 -1.07 13.98 11.35
CA GLU A 154 -1.05 14.89 10.21
C GLU A 154 0.06 14.54 9.22
N GLN A 155 1.22 14.10 9.71
CA GLN A 155 2.30 13.58 8.86
C GLN A 155 1.86 12.32 8.10
N GLN A 156 1.14 11.41 8.77
CA GLN A 156 0.60 10.21 8.12
C GLN A 156 -0.42 10.56 7.03
N MET A 157 -1.32 11.50 7.32
CA MET A 157 -2.26 12.02 6.32
C MET A 157 -1.53 12.66 5.14
N CYS A 158 -0.46 13.43 5.39
CA CYS A 158 0.35 14.08 4.36
C CYS A 158 1.06 13.03 3.48
N ALA A 159 1.65 11.98 4.06
CA ALA A 159 2.28 10.89 3.32
C ALA A 159 1.27 10.12 2.46
N SER A 160 0.09 9.81 3.02
CA SER A 160 -1.01 9.18 2.27
C SER A 160 -1.52 10.10 1.16
N GLY A 161 -1.71 11.38 1.44
CA GLY A 161 -2.11 12.38 0.46
C GLY A 161 -1.11 12.50 -0.69
N ARG A 162 0.20 12.51 -0.39
CA ARG A 162 1.27 12.52 -1.39
C ARG A 162 1.19 11.29 -2.31
N ALA A 163 0.94 10.10 -1.77
CA ALA A 163 0.76 8.89 -2.58
C ALA A 163 -0.47 9.00 -3.49
N LEU A 164 -1.57 9.55 -2.99
CA LEU A 164 -2.81 9.76 -3.74
C LEU A 164 -2.66 10.75 -4.90
N MET A 165 -1.74 11.71 -4.80
CA MET A 165 -1.43 12.64 -5.89
C MET A 165 -0.97 11.94 -7.17
N SER A 166 -0.46 10.70 -7.08
CA SER A 166 -0.09 9.89 -8.25
C SER A 166 -1.28 9.23 -8.96
N GLU A 167 -2.51 9.38 -8.47
CA GLU A 167 -3.72 8.65 -8.93
C GLU A 167 -3.50 7.13 -8.98
N PRO A 168 -3.15 6.49 -7.87
CA PRO A 168 -2.80 5.08 -7.89
C PRO A 168 -4.00 4.20 -8.20
N THR A 169 -3.77 3.14 -8.98
CA THR A 169 -4.70 2.01 -9.10
C THR A 169 -4.56 1.06 -7.91
N LEU A 170 -3.31 0.88 -7.44
CA LEU A 170 -2.97 0.11 -6.26
C LEU A 170 -2.27 1.02 -5.25
N LEU A 171 -2.92 1.27 -4.12
CA LEU A 171 -2.33 1.98 -2.98
C LEU A 171 -1.84 0.96 -1.96
N MET A 172 -0.55 0.98 -1.66
CA MET A 172 0.07 0.15 -0.64
C MET A 172 0.38 0.99 0.59
N LEU A 173 -0.03 0.52 1.78
CA LEU A 173 0.15 1.20 3.06
C LEU A 173 0.92 0.29 4.01
N ASP A 174 2.07 0.75 4.50
CA ASP A 174 2.93 0.01 5.43
C ASP A 174 2.75 0.52 6.85
N GLU A 175 2.00 -0.23 7.67
CA GLU A 175 1.68 0.05 9.07
C GLU A 175 1.21 1.52 9.31
N PRO A 176 0.20 2.01 8.58
CA PRO A 176 -0.21 3.41 8.65
C PRO A 176 -0.75 3.83 10.02
N SER A 177 -1.10 2.89 10.90
CA SER A 177 -1.58 3.15 12.26
C SER A 177 -0.48 3.24 13.31
N LEU A 178 0.76 2.85 12.97
CA LEU A 178 1.83 2.72 13.94
C LEU A 178 2.18 4.04 14.64
N GLY A 179 2.18 4.00 15.97
CA GLY A 179 2.54 5.16 16.82
C GLY A 179 1.53 6.30 16.79
N LEU A 180 0.30 6.06 16.33
CA LEU A 180 -0.78 7.05 16.32
C LEU A 180 -1.76 6.85 17.48
N ALA A 181 -2.37 7.96 17.91
CA ALA A 181 -3.46 7.90 18.88
C ALA A 181 -4.69 7.20 18.28
N PRO A 182 -5.50 6.47 19.07
CA PRO A 182 -6.65 5.70 18.56
C PRO A 182 -7.59 6.49 17.66
N VAL A 183 -7.94 7.70 18.03
CA VAL A 183 -8.82 8.58 17.24
C VAL A 183 -8.23 8.91 15.84
N VAL A 184 -6.91 9.02 15.75
CA VAL A 184 -6.23 9.28 14.47
C VAL A 184 -6.19 8.02 13.62
N VAL A 185 -6.00 6.85 14.24
CA VAL A 185 -6.08 5.55 13.55
C VAL A 185 -7.44 5.37 12.90
N GLU A 186 -8.54 5.65 13.65
CA GLU A 186 -9.89 5.58 13.11
C GLU A 186 -10.07 6.51 11.89
N GLN A 187 -9.52 7.72 11.94
CA GLN A 187 -9.55 8.65 10.80
C GLN A 187 -8.80 8.10 9.59
N VAL A 188 -7.59 7.56 9.78
CA VAL A 188 -6.80 6.96 8.69
C VAL A 188 -7.54 5.78 8.06
N MET A 189 -8.08 4.86 8.89
CA MET A 189 -8.84 3.71 8.41
C MET A 189 -10.14 4.11 7.70
N SER A 190 -10.82 5.16 8.17
CA SER A 190 -12.00 5.72 7.51
C SER A 190 -11.67 6.25 6.11
N VAL A 191 -10.54 6.95 5.95
CA VAL A 191 -10.07 7.42 4.63
C VAL A 191 -9.73 6.25 3.72
N VAL A 192 -9.08 5.20 4.23
CA VAL A 192 -8.80 3.98 3.43
C VAL A 192 -10.11 3.35 2.94
N ALA A 193 -11.12 3.22 3.80
CA ALA A 193 -12.44 2.72 3.43
C ALA A 193 -13.17 3.63 2.42
N GLU A 194 -12.98 4.95 2.49
CA GLU A 194 -13.55 5.89 1.53
C GLU A 194 -12.88 5.76 0.15
N LEU A 195 -11.56 5.64 0.10
CA LEU A 195 -10.80 5.39 -1.12
C LEU A 195 -11.23 4.10 -1.82
N HIS A 196 -11.41 3.03 -1.04
CA HIS A 196 -11.91 1.76 -1.54
C HIS A 196 -13.33 1.89 -2.15
N ARG A 197 -14.25 2.55 -1.46
CA ARG A 197 -15.60 2.85 -2.01
C ARG A 197 -15.53 3.66 -3.31
N GLY A 198 -14.50 4.47 -3.48
CA GLY A 198 -14.18 5.19 -4.71
C GLY A 198 -13.49 4.34 -5.79
N GLY A 199 -13.33 3.02 -5.59
CA GLY A 199 -12.74 2.08 -6.54
C GLY A 199 -11.22 1.93 -6.47
N THR A 200 -10.55 2.53 -5.48
CA THR A 200 -9.10 2.33 -5.29
C THR A 200 -8.83 0.96 -4.69
N THR A 201 -7.96 0.17 -5.30
CA THR A 201 -7.47 -1.09 -4.74
C THR A 201 -6.44 -0.80 -3.67
N VAL A 202 -6.53 -1.47 -2.51
CA VAL A 202 -5.62 -1.22 -1.39
C VAL A 202 -4.96 -2.52 -0.94
N LEU A 203 -3.64 -2.47 -0.76
CA LEU A 203 -2.87 -3.49 -0.05
C LEU A 203 -2.39 -2.88 1.26
N LEU A 204 -3.03 -3.29 2.37
CA LEU A 204 -2.79 -2.76 3.70
C LEU A 204 -1.90 -3.72 4.50
N VAL A 205 -0.76 -3.26 4.96
CA VAL A 205 0.05 -3.98 5.95
C VAL A 205 -0.25 -3.41 7.33
N GLU A 206 -0.64 -4.27 8.26
CA GLU A 206 -0.94 -3.89 9.63
C GLU A 206 -0.51 -4.97 10.63
N GLN A 207 -0.18 -4.52 11.83
CA GLN A 207 0.06 -5.40 12.97
C GLN A 207 -1.23 -5.63 13.76
N ASN A 208 -2.11 -4.64 13.82
CA ASN A 208 -3.40 -4.75 14.49
C ASN A 208 -4.43 -5.46 13.61
N LEU A 209 -4.50 -6.79 13.74
CA LEU A 209 -5.41 -7.63 12.98
C LEU A 209 -6.86 -7.16 13.06
N ARG A 210 -7.34 -6.79 14.27
CA ARG A 210 -8.73 -6.42 14.48
C ARG A 210 -9.13 -5.23 13.64
N GLN A 211 -8.28 -4.20 13.60
CA GLN A 211 -8.53 -2.99 12.82
C GLN A 211 -8.44 -3.26 11.33
N ALA A 212 -7.42 -4.00 10.90
CA ALA A 212 -7.22 -4.32 9.49
C ALA A 212 -8.34 -5.19 8.92
N LEU A 213 -8.72 -6.28 9.62
CA LEU A 213 -9.79 -7.17 9.18
C LEU A 213 -11.19 -6.51 9.21
N ALA A 214 -11.37 -5.44 10.00
CA ALA A 214 -12.64 -4.72 10.07
C ALA A 214 -12.96 -3.95 8.78
N ILE A 215 -11.95 -3.58 7.99
CA ILE A 215 -12.11 -2.81 6.74
C ILE A 215 -11.72 -3.59 5.48
N ALA A 216 -10.98 -4.70 5.64
CA ALA A 216 -10.49 -5.49 4.50
C ALA A 216 -11.51 -6.52 4.03
N ASP A 217 -11.54 -6.79 2.72
CA ASP A 217 -12.33 -7.87 2.11
C ASP A 217 -11.68 -9.22 2.38
N ARG A 218 -10.34 -9.28 2.24
CA ARG A 218 -9.52 -10.49 2.43
C ARG A 218 -8.27 -10.17 3.22
N GLY A 219 -7.74 -11.20 3.88
CA GLY A 219 -6.47 -11.14 4.59
C GLY A 219 -5.54 -12.27 4.21
N THR A 220 -4.25 -11.99 4.25
CA THR A 220 -3.16 -12.96 4.10
C THR A 220 -2.25 -12.85 5.32
N VAL A 221 -2.19 -13.90 6.12
CA VAL A 221 -1.33 -13.98 7.31
C VAL A 221 0.04 -14.49 6.90
N ILE A 222 1.07 -13.70 7.18
CA ILE A 222 2.47 -14.04 6.91
C ILE A 222 3.18 -14.39 8.21
N GLU A 223 3.85 -15.51 8.21
CA GLU A 223 4.70 -15.98 9.31
C GLU A 223 6.05 -16.43 8.76
N THR A 224 7.13 -15.87 9.29
CA THR A 224 8.51 -16.21 8.89
C THR A 224 8.71 -16.25 7.37
N GLY A 225 8.20 -15.21 6.67
CA GLY A 225 8.36 -15.04 5.23
C GLY A 225 7.51 -15.95 4.36
N ARG A 226 6.52 -16.65 4.90
CA ARG A 226 5.61 -17.55 4.18
C ARG A 226 4.15 -17.19 4.45
N VAL A 227 3.27 -17.47 3.51
CA VAL A 227 1.82 -17.41 3.75
C VAL A 227 1.43 -18.58 4.67
N ARG A 228 0.83 -18.25 5.80
CA ARG A 228 0.31 -19.23 6.78
C ARG A 228 -1.17 -19.53 6.54
N LEU A 229 -1.95 -18.46 6.37
CA LEU A 229 -3.40 -18.54 6.13
C LEU A 229 -3.81 -17.41 5.17
N GLU A 230 -4.81 -17.66 4.37
CA GLU A 230 -5.42 -16.67 3.49
C GLU A 230 -6.93 -16.91 3.40
N GLY A 231 -7.71 -15.84 3.31
CA GLY A 231 -9.15 -15.97 3.16
C GLY A 231 -9.93 -14.68 3.36
N PRO A 232 -11.26 -14.73 3.25
CA PRO A 232 -12.14 -13.62 3.57
C PRO A 232 -11.92 -13.12 5.00
N SER A 233 -11.95 -11.81 5.22
CA SER A 233 -11.69 -11.20 6.53
C SER A 233 -12.63 -11.72 7.62
N ALA A 234 -13.89 -11.98 7.29
CA ALA A 234 -14.86 -12.56 8.23
C ALA A 234 -14.44 -13.97 8.70
N ALA A 235 -13.93 -14.81 7.78
CA ALA A 235 -13.47 -16.15 8.11
C ALA A 235 -12.20 -16.13 8.97
N LEU A 236 -11.24 -15.24 8.65
CA LEU A 236 -10.02 -15.05 9.45
C LEU A 236 -10.33 -14.54 10.86
N SER A 237 -11.25 -13.58 11.00
CA SER A 237 -11.69 -13.04 12.30
C SER A 237 -12.37 -14.11 13.18
N ALA A 238 -13.00 -15.09 12.58
CA ALA A 238 -13.67 -16.22 13.29
C ALA A 238 -12.71 -17.37 13.59
N ASN A 239 -11.52 -17.43 12.96
CA ASN A 239 -10.57 -18.52 13.11
C ASN A 239 -9.98 -18.58 14.54
N PRO A 240 -10.10 -19.72 15.26
CA PRO A 240 -9.60 -19.85 16.64
C PRO A 240 -8.07 -19.65 16.76
N GLU A 241 -7.28 -20.12 15.79
CA GLU A 241 -5.82 -19.96 15.81
C GLU A 241 -5.45 -18.47 15.71
N ILE A 242 -6.12 -17.72 14.81
CA ILE A 242 -5.93 -16.28 14.64
C ILE A 242 -6.34 -15.53 15.92
N ARG A 243 -7.47 -15.90 16.52
CA ARG A 243 -7.95 -15.30 17.76
C ARG A 243 -6.98 -15.52 18.91
N ALA A 244 -6.49 -16.73 19.09
CA ALA A 244 -5.54 -17.06 20.16
C ALA A 244 -4.18 -16.39 19.94
N ALA A 245 -3.63 -16.42 18.70
CA ALA A 245 -2.29 -15.91 18.40
C ALA A 245 -2.22 -14.37 18.36
N TYR A 246 -3.28 -13.70 17.94
CA TYR A 246 -3.20 -12.26 17.60
C TYR A 246 -4.29 -11.39 18.23
N LEU A 247 -5.39 -11.95 18.72
CA LEU A 247 -6.49 -11.16 19.33
C LEU A 247 -6.53 -11.28 20.85
N GLY A 248 -5.70 -12.16 21.45
CA GLY A 248 -5.63 -12.36 22.88
C GLY A 248 -6.90 -12.95 23.50
N LEU A 249 -7.67 -13.73 22.73
CA LEU A 249 -8.97 -14.29 23.10
C LEU A 249 -8.91 -15.81 23.17
#